data_ddd1a2490e4d43efa7ff82ca2ee33d7e
#
_entry.id   ddd1a2490e4d43efa7ff82ca2ee33d7e
#
_cell.length_a   1.000
_cell.length_b   1.000
_cell.length_c   1.000
_cell.angle_alpha   90.00
_cell.angle_beta   90.00
_cell.angle_gamma   90.00
#
_symmetry.space_group_name_H-M   'P 1'
#
loop_
_entity.id
_entity.type
_entity.pdbx_description
1 polymer ?
#
loop_
_entity_poly.entity_id
_entity_poly.type
_entity_poly.pdbx_seq_one_letter_code
_entity_poly.pdbx_strand_id
1 'polypeptide(L)'
;KASIIVMVLTLLTLTGVSFGGMFSLPFLDSVEQRLIVITILAFFAGLAAGCGGTIGPSIQGDVIDYDEYKTGERKEGSYFAAWNFVYKSALGVMLLLTGFVLEFSGFIPNQDQTMHVKLALVSLYGLLPFVCYTVGAILFSRFRLGEEEYAHIRKHLDNKKQS
;
A
#
# COMPACT_ATOMS: atom_id res chain seq x y z
N LYS A 1 -7.34 15.60 14.45
CA LYS A 1 -8.62 15.02 14.02
C LYS A 1 -8.65 14.57 12.55
N ALA A 2 -8.00 15.27 11.65
CA ALA A 2 -7.77 14.82 10.29
C ALA A 2 -6.48 13.96 10.18
N SER A 3 -5.77 13.74 11.28
CA SER A 3 -4.37 13.32 11.19
C SER A 3 -4.18 11.91 10.65
N ILE A 4 -4.93 10.90 11.08
CA ILE A 4 -4.72 9.52 10.58
C ILE A 4 -5.11 9.40 9.11
N ILE A 5 -6.26 9.94 8.72
CA ILE A 5 -6.71 9.91 7.31
C ILE A 5 -5.72 10.69 6.43
N VAL A 6 -5.31 11.87 6.86
CA VAL A 6 -4.31 12.68 6.15
C VAL A 6 -2.98 11.94 6.07
N MET A 7 -2.52 11.33 7.15
CA MET A 7 -1.29 10.54 7.16
C MET A 7 -1.36 9.36 6.17
N VAL A 8 -2.45 8.60 6.18
CA VAL A 8 -2.61 7.46 5.25
C VAL A 8 -2.68 7.94 3.80
N LEU A 9 -3.45 8.99 3.52
CA LEU A 9 -3.50 9.56 2.17
C LEU A 9 -2.13 10.08 1.71
N THR A 10 -1.39 10.75 2.60
CA THR A 10 -0.03 11.21 2.29
C THR A 10 0.92 10.05 2.01
N LEU A 11 0.84 8.97 2.80
CA LEU A 11 1.65 7.77 2.59
C LEU A 11 1.32 7.07 1.27
N LEU A 12 0.03 6.90 0.98
CA LEU A 12 -0.41 6.27 -0.27
C LEU A 12 0.00 7.11 -1.50
N THR A 13 -0.16 8.43 -1.44
CA THR A 13 0.27 9.31 -2.53
C THR A 13 1.79 9.34 -2.68
N LEU A 14 2.55 9.44 -1.58
CA LEU A 14 4.00 9.43 -1.61
C LEU A 14 4.54 8.11 -2.19
N THR A 15 3.98 6.98 -1.78
CA THR A 15 4.35 5.66 -2.32
C THR A 15 4.01 5.58 -3.81
N GLY A 16 2.79 5.99 -4.19
CA GLY A 16 2.36 5.99 -5.58
C GLY A 16 3.25 6.86 -6.47
N VAL A 17 3.56 8.08 -6.04
CA VAL A 17 4.45 9.00 -6.77
C VAL A 17 5.87 8.43 -6.87
N SER A 18 6.39 7.81 -5.80
CA SER A 18 7.71 7.17 -5.82
C SER A 18 7.78 6.05 -6.84
N PHE A 19 6.82 5.15 -6.87
CA PHE A 19 6.77 4.08 -7.88
C PHE A 19 6.51 4.64 -9.29
N GLY A 20 5.62 5.62 -9.44
CA GLY A 20 5.38 6.28 -10.72
C GLY A 20 6.63 6.97 -11.27
N GLY A 21 7.44 7.59 -10.39
CA GLY A 21 8.72 8.19 -10.76
C GLY A 21 9.73 7.19 -11.35
N MET A 22 9.67 5.92 -10.94
CA MET A 22 10.53 4.87 -11.50
C MET A 22 10.29 4.63 -13.00
N PHE A 23 9.11 5.02 -13.51
CA PHE A 23 8.83 4.95 -14.95
C PHE A 23 9.75 5.83 -15.79
N SER A 24 10.39 6.85 -15.22
CA SER A 24 11.33 7.73 -15.89
C SER A 24 12.69 7.10 -16.16
N LEU A 25 13.05 6.01 -15.44
CA LEU A 25 14.39 5.42 -15.49
C LEU A 25 14.90 5.02 -16.90
N PRO A 26 14.09 4.44 -17.81
CA PRO A 26 14.55 4.09 -19.16
C PRO A 26 14.90 5.30 -20.02
N PHE A 27 14.39 6.48 -19.68
CA PHE A 27 14.57 7.72 -20.44
C PHE A 27 15.78 8.55 -19.98
N LEU A 28 16.50 8.08 -18.95
CA LEU A 28 17.73 8.72 -18.47
C LEU A 28 18.94 8.14 -19.20
N ASP A 29 19.85 9.02 -19.66
CA ASP A 29 20.97 8.62 -20.51
C ASP A 29 22.09 7.95 -19.72
N SER A 30 22.39 8.44 -18.51
CA SER A 30 23.52 7.92 -17.73
C SER A 30 23.11 6.94 -16.64
N VAL A 31 23.97 5.94 -16.40
CA VAL A 31 23.79 4.97 -15.30
C VAL A 31 23.80 5.67 -13.95
N GLU A 32 24.63 6.69 -13.78
CA GLU A 32 24.74 7.47 -12.56
C GLU A 32 23.42 8.19 -12.23
N GLN A 33 22.81 8.84 -13.22
CA GLN A 33 21.50 9.49 -13.06
C GLN A 33 20.42 8.49 -12.66
N ARG A 34 20.41 7.31 -13.30
CA ARG A 34 19.45 6.24 -12.93
C ARG A 34 19.62 5.77 -11.50
N LEU A 35 20.86 5.58 -11.04
CA LEU A 35 21.16 5.18 -9.67
C LEU A 35 20.73 6.23 -8.65
N ILE A 36 20.99 7.51 -8.93
CA ILE A 36 20.55 8.59 -8.04
C ILE A 36 19.02 8.63 -7.94
N VAL A 37 18.33 8.63 -9.09
CA VAL A 37 16.87 8.70 -9.12
C VAL A 37 16.23 7.51 -8.40
N ILE A 38 16.67 6.27 -8.70
CA ILE A 38 16.11 5.08 -8.05
C ILE A 38 16.37 5.08 -6.54
N THR A 39 17.55 5.56 -6.10
CA THR A 39 17.89 5.63 -4.67
C THR A 39 16.98 6.61 -3.93
N ILE A 40 16.74 7.79 -4.51
CA ILE A 40 15.84 8.80 -3.92
C ILE A 40 14.40 8.26 -3.86
N LEU A 41 13.90 7.69 -4.96
CA LEU A 41 12.54 7.14 -5.02
C LEU A 41 12.37 5.96 -4.06
N ALA A 42 13.34 5.06 -3.99
CA ALA A 42 13.34 3.92 -3.06
C ALA A 42 13.38 4.37 -1.60
N PHE A 43 14.12 5.43 -1.27
CA PHE A 43 14.15 6.00 0.07
C PHE A 43 12.75 6.47 0.51
N PHE A 44 12.05 7.25 -0.32
CA PHE A 44 10.70 7.71 -0.02
C PHE A 44 9.69 6.56 0.04
N ALA A 45 9.78 5.59 -0.87
CA ALA A 45 8.94 4.39 -0.84
C ALA A 45 9.18 3.57 0.44
N GLY A 46 10.43 3.44 0.86
CA GLY A 46 10.79 2.74 2.10
C GLY A 46 10.27 3.43 3.36
N LEU A 47 10.36 4.76 3.44
CA LEU A 47 9.77 5.54 4.53
C LEU A 47 8.25 5.31 4.61
N ALA A 48 7.57 5.41 3.47
CA ALA A 48 6.13 5.20 3.39
C ALA A 48 5.74 3.76 3.79
N ALA A 49 6.50 2.75 3.33
CA ALA A 49 6.27 1.35 3.69
C ALA A 49 6.43 1.09 5.20
N GLY A 50 7.46 1.67 5.82
CA GLY A 50 7.67 1.58 7.27
C GLY A 50 6.52 2.16 8.08
N CYS A 51 6.05 3.35 7.71
CA CYS A 51 4.88 3.97 8.34
C CYS A 51 3.60 3.13 8.10
N GLY A 52 3.39 2.62 6.89
CA GLY A 52 2.24 1.79 6.54
C GLY A 52 2.15 0.52 7.37
N GLY A 53 3.29 -0.11 7.67
CA GLY A 53 3.37 -1.29 8.52
C GLY A 53 2.88 -1.07 9.96
N THR A 54 2.94 0.16 10.45
CA THR A 54 2.47 0.54 11.80
C THR A 54 1.02 1.02 11.78
N ILE A 55 0.65 1.82 10.79
CA ILE A 55 -0.68 2.44 10.69
C ILE A 55 -1.75 1.41 10.32
N GLY A 56 -1.43 0.46 9.44
CA GLY A 56 -2.39 -0.57 8.99
C GLY A 56 -3.01 -1.36 10.14
N PRO A 57 -2.22 -2.03 10.99
CA PRO A 57 -2.72 -2.75 12.17
C PRO A 57 -3.47 -1.85 13.16
N SER A 58 -3.06 -0.57 13.31
CA SER A 58 -3.75 0.38 14.17
C SER A 58 -5.19 0.67 13.69
N ILE A 59 -5.34 0.97 12.40
CA ILE A 59 -6.68 1.19 11.81
C ILE A 59 -7.54 -0.07 11.90
N GLN A 60 -6.93 -1.24 11.72
CA GLN A 60 -7.65 -2.51 11.86
C GLN A 60 -8.18 -2.70 13.27
N GLY A 61 -7.39 -2.33 14.31
CA GLY A 61 -7.85 -2.31 15.69
C GLY A 61 -9.06 -1.40 15.88
N ASP A 62 -9.02 -0.19 15.34
CA ASP A 62 -10.13 0.78 15.41
C ASP A 62 -11.43 0.24 14.77
N VAL A 63 -11.30 -0.46 13.63
CA VAL A 63 -12.45 -1.09 12.95
C VAL A 63 -13.02 -2.25 13.76
N ILE A 64 -12.17 -3.05 14.42
CA ILE A 64 -12.60 -4.14 15.29
C ILE A 64 -13.36 -3.59 16.50
N ASP A 65 -12.87 -2.53 17.13
CA ASP A 65 -13.55 -1.88 18.27
C ASP A 65 -14.90 -1.28 17.83
N TYR A 66 -14.98 -0.73 16.60
CA TYR A 66 -16.24 -0.25 16.03
C TYR A 66 -17.27 -1.38 15.81
N ASP A 67 -16.81 -2.55 15.29
CA ASP A 67 -17.67 -3.72 15.11
C ASP A 67 -18.15 -4.28 16.45
N GLU A 68 -17.25 -4.39 17.45
CA GLU A 68 -17.60 -4.79 18.82
C GLU A 68 -18.65 -3.87 19.44
N TYR A 69 -18.53 -2.55 19.23
CA TYR A 69 -19.51 -1.59 19.69
C TYR A 69 -20.90 -1.81 19.08
N LYS A 70 -20.95 -2.16 17.76
CA LYS A 70 -22.22 -2.38 17.05
C LYS A 70 -22.84 -3.76 17.28
N THR A 71 -22.02 -4.80 17.33
CA THR A 71 -22.49 -6.19 17.38
C THR A 71 -22.48 -6.78 18.79
N GLY A 72 -21.72 -6.18 19.69
CA GLY A 72 -21.50 -6.70 21.05
C GLY A 72 -20.52 -7.88 21.10
N GLU A 73 -19.96 -8.31 19.98
CA GLU A 73 -19.06 -9.44 19.85
C GLU A 73 -17.69 -9.00 19.32
N ARG A 74 -16.60 -9.42 19.97
CA ARG A 74 -15.23 -9.15 19.54
C ARG A 74 -14.75 -10.22 18.56
N LYS A 75 -14.67 -9.87 17.26
CA LYS A 75 -14.32 -10.79 16.17
C LYS A 75 -12.89 -10.57 15.62
N GLU A 76 -11.95 -10.28 16.50
CA GLU A 76 -10.57 -9.93 16.16
C GLU A 76 -9.91 -10.95 15.21
N GLY A 77 -10.02 -12.25 15.51
CA GLY A 77 -9.46 -13.32 14.68
C GLY A 77 -9.99 -13.33 13.24
N SER A 78 -11.28 -13.06 13.06
CA SER A 78 -11.91 -13.01 11.73
C SER A 78 -11.39 -11.86 10.88
N TYR A 79 -11.21 -10.67 11.49
CA TYR A 79 -10.65 -9.49 10.81
C TYR A 79 -9.20 -9.71 10.39
N PHE A 80 -8.35 -10.26 11.28
CA PHE A 80 -6.96 -10.58 10.94
C PHE A 80 -6.87 -11.71 9.91
N ALA A 81 -7.74 -12.70 9.96
CA ALA A 81 -7.79 -13.77 8.96
C ALA A 81 -8.16 -13.21 7.57
N ALA A 82 -9.19 -12.38 7.49
CA ALA A 82 -9.61 -11.72 6.24
C ALA A 82 -8.50 -10.83 5.67
N TRP A 83 -7.85 -10.02 6.52
CA TRP A 83 -6.72 -9.19 6.12
C TRP A 83 -5.57 -10.03 5.54
N ASN A 84 -5.14 -11.08 6.26
CA ASN A 84 -4.06 -11.97 5.80
C ASN A 84 -4.42 -12.68 4.50
N PHE A 85 -5.67 -13.11 4.35
CA PHE A 85 -6.15 -13.73 3.11
C PHE A 85 -6.05 -12.77 1.92
N VAL A 86 -6.56 -11.55 2.04
CA VAL A 86 -6.48 -10.53 0.99
C VAL A 86 -5.03 -10.18 0.66
N TYR A 87 -4.20 -9.98 1.69
CA TYR A 87 -2.77 -9.65 1.52
C TYR A 87 -2.02 -10.76 0.77
N LYS A 88 -2.18 -12.01 1.18
CA LYS A 88 -1.51 -13.16 0.53
C LYS A 88 -2.04 -13.42 -0.88
N SER A 89 -3.33 -13.22 -1.10
CA SER A 89 -3.93 -13.32 -2.43
C SER A 89 -3.39 -12.24 -3.37
N ALA A 90 -3.24 -11.01 -2.89
CA ALA A 90 -2.63 -9.94 -3.66
C ALA A 90 -1.17 -10.23 -4.03
N LEU A 91 -0.38 -10.80 -3.10
CA LEU A 91 0.99 -11.26 -3.40
C LEU A 91 1.00 -12.35 -4.47
N GLY A 92 0.09 -13.33 -4.38
CA GLY A 92 -0.03 -14.38 -5.40
C GLY A 92 -0.35 -13.83 -6.78
N VAL A 93 -1.32 -12.92 -6.87
CA VAL A 93 -1.68 -12.24 -8.12
C VAL A 93 -0.51 -11.42 -8.66
N MET A 94 0.22 -10.71 -7.79
CA MET A 94 1.40 -9.93 -8.19
C MET A 94 2.49 -10.83 -8.80
N LEU A 95 2.81 -11.97 -8.18
CA LEU A 95 3.79 -12.92 -8.70
C LEU A 95 3.37 -13.49 -10.05
N LEU A 96 2.10 -13.85 -10.19
CA LEU A 96 1.53 -14.35 -11.45
C LEU A 96 1.66 -13.30 -12.56
N LEU A 97 1.24 -12.06 -12.31
CA LEU A 97 1.35 -10.96 -13.26
C LEU A 97 2.82 -10.69 -13.65
N THR A 98 3.72 -10.73 -12.66
CA THR A 98 5.16 -10.56 -12.91
C THR A 98 5.68 -11.65 -13.85
N GLY A 99 5.34 -12.92 -13.60
CA GLY A 99 5.72 -14.03 -14.46
C GLY A 99 5.23 -13.87 -15.90
N PHE A 100 3.95 -13.53 -16.06
CA PHE A 100 3.38 -13.28 -17.39
C PHE A 100 4.05 -12.13 -18.13
N VAL A 101 4.26 -10.99 -17.46
CA VAL A 101 4.90 -9.83 -18.08
C VAL A 101 6.33 -10.14 -18.51
N LEU A 102 7.10 -10.87 -17.68
CA LEU A 102 8.46 -11.27 -18.02
C LEU A 102 8.48 -12.22 -19.24
N GLU A 103 7.61 -13.21 -19.27
CA GLU A 103 7.51 -14.18 -20.36
C GLU A 103 7.09 -13.51 -21.66
N PHE A 104 5.99 -12.77 -21.66
CA PHE A 104 5.48 -12.11 -22.88
C PHE A 104 6.37 -10.97 -23.38
N SER A 105 7.15 -10.32 -22.50
CA SER A 105 8.10 -9.29 -22.92
C SER A 105 9.36 -9.84 -23.58
N GLY A 106 9.62 -11.15 -23.45
CA GLY A 106 10.85 -11.77 -23.95
C GLY A 106 12.07 -11.45 -23.09
N PHE A 107 11.88 -11.28 -21.77
CA PHE A 107 12.97 -11.03 -20.84
C PHE A 107 13.95 -12.21 -20.79
N ILE A 108 15.24 -11.94 -21.01
CA ILE A 108 16.31 -12.93 -20.90
C ILE A 108 17.30 -12.46 -19.82
N PRO A 109 17.48 -13.22 -18.73
CA PRO A 109 18.41 -12.86 -17.67
C PRO A 109 19.86 -12.69 -18.19
N ASN A 110 20.60 -11.76 -17.58
CA ASN A 110 22.03 -11.51 -17.85
C ASN A 110 22.37 -11.08 -19.28
N GLN A 111 21.42 -10.47 -19.99
CA GLN A 111 21.64 -9.88 -21.31
C GLN A 111 21.13 -8.44 -21.34
N ASP A 112 21.67 -7.64 -22.31
CA ASP A 112 21.14 -6.32 -22.57
C ASP A 112 19.70 -6.41 -23.08
N GLN A 113 18.78 -5.79 -22.35
CA GLN A 113 17.37 -5.84 -22.67
C GLN A 113 16.98 -4.84 -23.74
N THR A 114 16.08 -5.24 -24.62
CA THR A 114 15.47 -4.34 -25.60
C THR A 114 14.64 -3.27 -24.91
N MET A 115 14.37 -2.16 -25.61
CA MET A 115 13.54 -1.07 -25.04
C MET A 115 12.13 -1.55 -24.65
N HIS A 116 11.55 -2.49 -25.41
CA HIS A 116 10.28 -3.11 -25.08
C HIS A 116 10.29 -3.81 -23.71
N VAL A 117 11.32 -4.60 -23.44
CA VAL A 117 11.48 -5.29 -22.16
C VAL A 117 11.69 -4.29 -21.02
N LYS A 118 12.52 -3.26 -21.24
CA LYS A 118 12.73 -2.19 -20.24
C LYS A 118 11.44 -1.47 -19.89
N LEU A 119 10.63 -1.12 -20.89
CA LEU A 119 9.33 -0.49 -20.68
C LEU A 119 8.35 -1.43 -19.97
N ALA A 120 8.31 -2.71 -20.30
CA ALA A 120 7.47 -3.70 -19.62
C ALA A 120 7.84 -3.82 -18.14
N LEU A 121 9.13 -3.94 -17.82
CA LEU A 121 9.63 -4.00 -16.45
C LEU A 121 9.28 -2.75 -15.64
N VAL A 122 9.49 -1.58 -16.22
CA VAL A 122 9.21 -0.31 -15.54
C VAL A 122 7.70 -0.06 -15.42
N SER A 123 6.91 -0.52 -16.37
CA SER A 123 5.45 -0.47 -16.26
C SER A 123 4.95 -1.37 -15.11
N LEU A 124 5.52 -2.55 -14.99
CA LEU A 124 5.20 -3.48 -13.90
C LEU A 124 5.61 -2.93 -12.53
N TYR A 125 6.81 -2.35 -12.43
CA TYR A 125 7.38 -1.91 -11.17
C TYR A 125 7.02 -0.46 -10.80
N GLY A 126 6.69 0.37 -11.77
CA GLY A 126 6.35 1.78 -11.58
C GLY A 126 4.87 2.07 -11.80
N LEU A 127 4.38 1.84 -13.01
CA LEU A 127 3.03 2.25 -13.39
C LEU A 127 1.93 1.46 -12.66
N LEU A 128 2.07 0.14 -12.58
CA LEU A 128 1.07 -0.72 -11.92
C LEU A 128 0.91 -0.38 -10.43
N PRO A 129 1.98 -0.30 -9.62
CA PRO A 129 1.87 0.15 -8.24
C PRO A 129 1.31 1.58 -8.11
N PHE A 130 1.73 2.51 -8.98
CA PHE A 130 1.20 3.87 -8.99
C PHE A 130 -0.33 3.89 -9.13
N VAL A 131 -0.88 3.15 -10.09
CA VAL A 131 -2.32 3.02 -10.30
C VAL A 131 -2.99 2.41 -9.07
N CYS A 132 -2.45 1.31 -8.53
CA CYS A 132 -2.99 0.64 -7.34
C CYS A 132 -3.02 1.56 -6.12
N TYR A 133 -1.94 2.29 -5.85
CA TYR A 133 -1.88 3.24 -4.73
C TYR A 133 -2.81 4.43 -4.94
N THR A 134 -2.96 4.93 -6.17
CA THR A 134 -3.90 6.01 -6.49
C THR A 134 -5.35 5.57 -6.24
N VAL A 135 -5.73 4.39 -6.72
CA VAL A 135 -7.06 3.81 -6.46
C VAL A 135 -7.26 3.60 -4.96
N GLY A 136 -6.26 3.07 -4.26
CA GLY A 136 -6.29 2.90 -2.80
C GLY A 136 -6.50 4.22 -2.07
N ALA A 137 -5.80 5.29 -2.48
CA ALA A 137 -5.96 6.62 -1.89
C ALA A 137 -7.36 7.19 -2.11
N ILE A 138 -7.92 7.04 -3.33
CA ILE A 138 -9.29 7.48 -3.66
C ILE A 138 -10.32 6.73 -2.82
N LEU A 139 -10.18 5.40 -2.69
CA LEU A 139 -11.09 4.59 -1.88
C LEU A 139 -10.97 4.96 -0.39
N PHE A 140 -9.76 5.11 0.11
CA PHE A 140 -9.51 5.48 1.50
C PHE A 140 -9.97 6.90 1.84
N SER A 141 -9.98 7.84 0.88
CA SER A 141 -10.50 9.19 1.11
C SER A 141 -11.99 9.24 1.48
N ARG A 142 -12.73 8.15 1.19
CA ARG A 142 -14.14 7.98 1.58
C ARG A 142 -14.32 7.39 2.97
N PHE A 143 -13.25 6.96 3.62
CA PHE A 143 -13.30 6.42 4.98
C PHE A 143 -13.61 7.54 5.98
N ARG A 144 -14.68 7.38 6.78
CA ARG A 144 -15.24 8.44 7.61
C ARG A 144 -15.15 8.19 9.11
N LEU A 145 -14.47 7.15 9.55
CA LEU A 145 -14.31 6.91 11.00
C LEU A 145 -13.48 8.03 11.63
N GLY A 146 -14.15 8.96 12.29
CA GLY A 146 -13.54 10.13 12.92
C GLY A 146 -12.98 9.79 14.30
N GLU A 147 -11.92 10.49 14.71
CA GLU A 147 -11.28 10.33 16.01
C GLU A 147 -12.24 10.59 17.19
N GLU A 148 -13.20 11.50 17.04
CA GLU A 148 -14.22 11.78 18.05
C GLU A 148 -15.19 10.62 18.21
N GLU A 149 -15.63 10.05 17.10
CA GLU A 149 -16.51 8.89 17.10
C GLU A 149 -15.81 7.67 17.72
N TYR A 150 -14.53 7.46 17.35
CA TYR A 150 -13.72 6.40 17.93
C TYR A 150 -13.50 6.58 19.45
N ALA A 151 -13.18 7.80 19.90
CA ALA A 151 -13.02 8.09 21.33
C ALA A 151 -14.30 7.81 22.14
N HIS A 152 -15.47 8.10 21.58
CA HIS A 152 -16.77 7.79 22.17
C HIS A 152 -17.00 6.27 22.27
N ILE A 153 -16.70 5.55 21.19
CA ILE A 153 -16.83 4.08 21.13
C ILE A 153 -15.96 3.42 22.20
N ARG A 154 -14.69 3.83 22.27
CA ARG A 154 -13.73 3.27 23.22
C ARG A 154 -14.15 3.50 24.67
N LYS A 155 -14.60 4.70 25.00
CA LYS A 155 -15.12 5.02 26.33
C LYS A 155 -16.33 4.14 26.71
N HIS A 156 -17.21 3.87 25.76
CA HIS A 156 -18.37 3.00 25.98
C HIS A 156 -17.95 1.54 26.22
N LEU A 157 -16.99 1.02 25.43
CA LEU A 157 -16.48 -0.33 25.58
C LEU A 157 -15.72 -0.52 26.89
N ASP A 158 -14.92 0.47 27.32
CA ASP A 158 -14.19 0.43 28.59
C ASP A 158 -15.15 0.43 29.80
N ASN A 159 -16.22 1.21 29.76
CA ASN A 159 -17.25 1.21 30.83
C ASN A 159 -17.98 -0.14 30.91
N LYS A 160 -18.25 -0.78 29.76
CA LYS A 160 -18.90 -2.10 29.71
C LYS A 160 -18.03 -3.23 30.28
N LYS A 161 -16.70 -3.10 30.20
CA LYS A 161 -15.76 -4.09 30.76
C LYS A 161 -15.60 -3.98 32.29
N GLN A 162 -15.97 -2.84 32.86
CA GLN A 162 -15.87 -2.56 34.31
C GLN A 162 -17.15 -2.88 35.08
N SER A 163 -18.26 -3.11 34.40
CA SER A 163 -19.54 -3.51 34.95
C SER A 163 -19.75 -5.02 34.83
#